data_474fbaa1c3fd8f29921625e6774750b2
#
_entry.id   474fbaa1c3fd8f29921625e6774750b2
#
_cell.length_a   1.000
_cell.length_b   1.000
_cell.length_c   1.000
_cell.angle_alpha   90.00
_cell.angle_beta   90.00
_cell.angle_gamma   90.00
#
_symmetry.space_group_name_H-M   'P 1'
#
loop_
_entity.id
_entity.type
_entity.pdbx_description
1 polymer ?
#
loop_
_entity_poly.entity_id
_entity_poly.type
_entity_poly.pdbx_seq_one_letter_code
_entity_poly.pdbx_strand_id
1 'polypeptide(L)'
;MSECSSKGTCGKSSCEGCSQNTAKGPQSMQVKENAHSRVKKVIGVVSGKGGVGKSMVTSLLAVAMNRKGYKTAIMDADITGPSIPKMYGVHGPAEMDGDFIKPVMTANGIEVMSINLLLPTEDTPVIWRGPILGNMVKQFWTDVIW
;
A
#
# COMPACT_ATOMS: atom_id res chain seq x y z
N MET A 1 11.52 30.90 -34.90
CA MET A 1 10.66 30.15 -33.94
C MET A 1 9.78 29.25 -34.76
N SER A 2 10.13 27.97 -34.87
CA SER A 2 9.35 27.01 -35.65
C SER A 2 8.50 26.20 -34.67
N GLU A 3 7.20 26.47 -34.70
CA GLU A 3 6.22 25.73 -33.92
C GLU A 3 6.18 24.25 -34.35
N CYS A 4 6.38 23.35 -33.39
CA CYS A 4 6.07 21.96 -33.59
C CYS A 4 4.55 21.77 -33.63
N SER A 5 4.01 21.41 -34.78
CA SER A 5 2.62 21.07 -34.97
C SER A 5 2.27 19.82 -34.15
N SER A 6 1.18 19.88 -33.38
CA SER A 6 0.69 18.85 -32.45
C SER A 6 0.11 17.59 -33.12
N LYS A 7 0.47 17.27 -34.34
CA LYS A 7 0.07 16.06 -35.07
C LYS A 7 1.28 15.33 -35.65
N GLY A 8 1.91 14.53 -34.81
CA GLY A 8 2.34 13.17 -35.13
C GLY A 8 3.51 12.93 -36.05
N THR A 9 4.30 13.90 -36.57
CA THR A 9 5.56 13.57 -37.24
C THR A 9 6.53 14.73 -37.10
N CYS A 10 7.49 14.59 -36.22
CA CYS A 10 8.64 15.48 -36.17
C CYS A 10 9.58 15.12 -37.31
N GLY A 11 9.82 16.06 -38.25
CA GLY A 11 10.69 15.86 -39.42
C GLY A 11 12.19 15.95 -39.11
N LYS A 12 12.64 15.70 -37.88
CA LYS A 12 14.06 15.68 -37.50
C LYS A 12 14.52 14.25 -37.25
N SER A 13 15.64 13.90 -37.83
CA SER A 13 16.26 12.57 -37.76
C SER A 13 16.82 12.20 -36.37
N SER A 14 16.82 13.10 -35.39
CA SER A 14 17.15 12.81 -33.99
C SER A 14 16.37 13.75 -33.05
N CYS A 15 15.84 13.22 -31.97
CA CYS A 15 15.09 13.95 -30.93
C CYS A 15 15.98 14.41 -29.76
N GLU A 16 17.28 14.48 -29.94
CA GLU A 16 18.20 15.04 -28.95
C GLU A 16 17.95 16.55 -28.81
N GLY A 17 17.50 16.98 -27.65
CA GLY A 17 17.22 18.39 -27.35
C GLY A 17 15.74 18.82 -27.50
N CYS A 18 14.81 17.92 -27.79
CA CYS A 18 13.39 18.22 -27.78
C CYS A 18 12.85 18.13 -26.36
N SER A 19 12.28 19.22 -25.83
CA SER A 19 11.65 19.25 -24.48
C SER A 19 10.42 18.33 -24.34
N GLN A 20 9.95 17.72 -25.42
CA GLN A 20 8.88 16.73 -25.43
C GLN A 20 9.38 15.28 -25.38
N ASN A 21 10.70 15.04 -25.34
CA ASN A 21 11.27 13.70 -25.24
C ASN A 21 11.25 13.16 -23.79
N THR A 22 10.27 13.56 -23.00
CA THR A 22 9.98 13.00 -21.66
C THR A 22 8.84 11.96 -21.70
N ALA A 23 8.66 11.27 -22.81
CA ALA A 23 7.95 10.00 -22.79
C ALA A 23 8.86 8.95 -22.10
N LYS A 24 9.11 9.14 -20.80
CA LYS A 24 9.43 8.01 -19.92
C LYS A 24 8.28 7.03 -20.12
N GLY A 25 8.56 5.88 -20.73
CA GLY A 25 7.61 4.78 -20.79
C GLY A 25 7.01 4.55 -19.41
N PRO A 26 5.88 3.85 -19.27
CA PRO A 26 5.22 3.67 -18.00
C PRO A 26 6.25 3.19 -16.98
N GLN A 27 6.62 4.07 -16.04
CA GLN A 27 7.55 3.72 -14.97
C GLN A 27 6.87 2.61 -14.19
N SER A 28 7.54 1.48 -14.09
CA SER A 28 7.08 0.40 -13.23
C SER A 28 6.86 0.98 -11.83
N MET A 29 5.61 0.92 -11.35
CA MET A 29 5.25 1.34 -9.99
C MET A 29 5.60 0.26 -8.96
N GLN A 30 6.31 -0.80 -9.39
CA GLN A 30 6.74 -1.86 -8.50
C GLN A 30 7.76 -1.33 -7.50
N VAL A 31 7.44 -1.50 -6.25
CA VAL A 31 8.32 -1.20 -5.12
C VAL A 31 8.78 -2.54 -4.55
N LYS A 32 10.08 -2.69 -4.33
CA LYS A 32 10.63 -3.89 -3.71
C LYS A 32 10.30 -3.88 -2.22
N GLU A 33 10.01 -5.05 -1.67
CA GLU A 33 9.93 -5.27 -0.23
C GLU A 33 11.29 -4.99 0.44
N ASN A 34 11.30 -4.72 1.75
CA ASN A 34 12.55 -4.56 2.49
C ASN A 34 13.31 -5.90 2.60
N ALA A 35 14.60 -5.84 2.91
CA ALA A 35 15.47 -7.01 2.98
C ALA A 35 15.09 -8.00 4.11
N HIS A 36 14.32 -7.57 5.10
CA HIS A 36 13.88 -8.37 6.25
C HIS A 36 12.51 -9.00 6.02
N SER A 37 11.78 -8.57 5.01
CA SER A 37 10.47 -9.13 4.64
C SER A 37 10.60 -10.38 3.77
N ARG A 38 9.62 -11.27 3.87
CA ARG A 38 9.59 -12.50 3.07
C ARG A 38 8.16 -12.79 2.59
N VAL A 39 7.70 -12.02 1.64
CA VAL A 39 6.36 -12.15 1.07
C VAL A 39 6.38 -13.06 -0.15
N LYS A 40 5.70 -14.21 -0.09
CA LYS A 40 5.61 -15.15 -1.22
C LYS A 40 4.48 -14.81 -2.18
N LYS A 41 3.38 -14.28 -1.67
CA LYS A 41 2.18 -14.01 -2.48
C LYS A 41 1.39 -12.84 -1.90
N VAL A 42 1.03 -11.92 -2.76
CA VAL A 42 0.14 -10.78 -2.43
C VAL A 42 -1.20 -10.99 -3.11
N ILE A 43 -2.28 -10.79 -2.37
CA ILE A 43 -3.65 -10.85 -2.87
C ILE A 43 -4.31 -9.50 -2.61
N GLY A 44 -4.68 -8.80 -3.66
CA GLY A 44 -5.39 -7.53 -3.56
C GLY A 44 -6.91 -7.72 -3.55
N VAL A 45 -7.59 -7.24 -2.51
CA VAL A 45 -9.06 -7.16 -2.46
C VAL A 45 -9.48 -5.72 -2.71
N VAL A 46 -9.98 -5.45 -3.90
CA VAL A 46 -10.23 -4.09 -4.39
C VAL A 46 -11.69 -3.91 -4.80
N SER A 47 -12.25 -2.74 -4.52
CA SER A 47 -13.57 -2.35 -5.03
C SER A 47 -13.65 -0.83 -5.14
N GLY A 48 -14.25 -0.34 -6.22
CA GLY A 48 -14.54 1.09 -6.42
C GLY A 48 -15.75 1.60 -5.66
N LYS A 49 -16.49 0.72 -4.95
CA LYS A 49 -17.69 1.11 -4.19
C LYS A 49 -17.49 0.86 -2.69
N GLY A 50 -17.90 1.83 -1.87
CA GLY A 50 -17.92 1.69 -0.41
C GLY A 50 -18.98 0.69 0.07
N GLY A 51 -18.78 0.08 1.23
CA GLY A 51 -19.78 -0.75 1.90
C GLY A 51 -20.06 -2.12 1.27
N VAL A 52 -19.27 -2.57 0.29
CA VAL A 52 -19.47 -3.87 -0.40
C VAL A 52 -18.82 -5.06 0.31
N GLY A 53 -18.21 -4.84 1.47
CA GLY A 53 -17.63 -5.91 2.28
C GLY A 53 -16.16 -6.23 2.00
N LYS A 54 -15.36 -5.33 1.41
CA LYS A 54 -13.92 -5.54 1.18
C LYS A 54 -13.19 -6.07 2.41
N SER A 55 -13.29 -5.33 3.52
CA SER A 55 -12.61 -5.68 4.78
C SER A 55 -13.08 -7.03 5.32
N MET A 56 -14.37 -7.34 5.21
CA MET A 56 -14.91 -8.63 5.63
C MET A 56 -14.34 -9.77 4.79
N VAL A 57 -14.32 -9.64 3.47
CA VAL A 57 -13.75 -10.65 2.56
C VAL A 57 -12.26 -10.84 2.84
N THR A 58 -11.51 -9.75 3.00
CA THR A 58 -10.09 -9.78 3.34
C THR A 58 -9.85 -10.54 4.64
N SER A 59 -10.60 -10.21 5.68
CA SER A 59 -10.48 -10.84 7.00
C SER A 59 -10.82 -12.33 6.96
N LEU A 60 -11.90 -12.71 6.30
CA LEU A 60 -12.29 -14.11 6.16
C LEU A 60 -11.26 -14.91 5.36
N LEU A 61 -10.71 -14.33 4.30
CA LEU A 61 -9.65 -14.95 3.51
C LEU A 61 -8.40 -15.18 4.35
N ALA A 62 -7.96 -14.17 5.11
CA ALA A 62 -6.79 -14.28 5.99
C ALA A 62 -6.98 -15.36 7.06
N VAL A 63 -8.15 -15.42 7.71
CA VAL A 63 -8.47 -16.47 8.67
C VAL A 63 -8.49 -17.85 8.01
N ALA A 64 -9.08 -17.98 6.82
CA ALA A 64 -9.13 -19.26 6.10
C ALA A 64 -7.74 -19.75 5.72
N MET A 65 -6.85 -18.85 5.28
CA MET A 65 -5.47 -19.18 4.94
C MET A 65 -4.64 -19.52 6.18
N ASN A 66 -4.81 -18.76 7.25
CA ASN A 66 -4.13 -19.04 8.54
C ASN A 66 -4.54 -20.41 9.08
N ARG A 67 -5.84 -20.78 9.04
CA ARG A 67 -6.31 -22.11 9.44
C ARG A 67 -5.75 -23.26 8.59
N LYS A 68 -5.33 -22.97 7.36
CA LYS A 68 -4.62 -23.93 6.50
C LYS A 68 -3.12 -24.02 6.80
N GLY A 69 -2.62 -23.31 7.81
CA GLY A 69 -1.22 -23.33 8.23
C GLY A 69 -0.33 -22.34 7.48
N TYR A 70 -0.88 -21.40 6.70
CA TYR A 70 -0.08 -20.36 6.07
C TYR A 70 0.14 -19.20 7.05
N LYS A 71 1.37 -18.69 7.08
CA LYS A 71 1.64 -17.39 7.70
C LYS A 71 0.94 -16.31 6.88
N THR A 72 0.10 -15.53 7.52
CA THR A 72 -0.79 -14.60 6.84
C THR A 72 -0.69 -13.23 7.48
N ALA A 73 -0.65 -12.21 6.63
CA ALA A 73 -0.64 -10.81 7.03
C ALA A 73 -1.73 -10.03 6.29
N ILE A 74 -2.19 -8.95 6.89
CA ILE A 74 -3.15 -8.02 6.29
C ILE A 74 -2.56 -6.61 6.33
N MET A 75 -2.41 -6.00 5.17
CA MET A 75 -2.12 -4.58 5.03
C MET A 75 -3.42 -3.84 4.72
N ASP A 76 -3.91 -3.05 5.68
CA ASP A 76 -5.08 -2.20 5.49
C ASP A 76 -4.69 -0.92 4.75
N ALA A 77 -4.99 -0.87 3.46
CA ALA A 77 -4.73 0.26 2.59
C ALA A 77 -5.91 1.26 2.53
N ASP A 78 -6.99 1.04 3.27
CA ASP A 78 -8.08 2.00 3.43
C ASP A 78 -7.76 3.00 4.54
N ILE A 79 -6.88 3.94 4.22
CA ILE A 79 -6.35 4.92 5.18
C ILE A 79 -7.45 5.87 5.68
N THR A 80 -8.49 6.08 4.90
CA THR A 80 -9.59 7.02 5.23
C THR A 80 -10.63 6.42 6.18
N GLY A 81 -10.74 5.10 6.23
CA GLY A 81 -11.72 4.39 7.05
C GLY A 81 -11.20 3.01 7.46
N PRO A 82 -10.05 2.94 8.13
CA PRO A 82 -9.44 1.66 8.47
C PRO A 82 -10.34 0.87 9.41
N SER A 83 -10.67 -0.36 9.03
CA SER A 83 -11.62 -1.20 9.74
C SER A 83 -11.03 -2.53 10.22
N ILE A 84 -9.90 -2.95 9.66
CA ILE A 84 -9.27 -4.24 9.96
C ILE A 84 -8.84 -4.36 11.42
N PRO A 85 -8.15 -3.38 12.05
CA PRO A 85 -7.78 -3.49 13.47
C PRO A 85 -9.00 -3.72 14.38
N LYS A 86 -10.08 -2.97 14.16
CA LYS A 86 -11.35 -3.15 14.90
C LYS A 86 -11.94 -4.55 14.78
N MET A 87 -11.90 -5.13 13.56
CA MET A 87 -12.44 -6.47 13.31
C MET A 87 -11.67 -7.57 14.04
N TYR A 88 -10.38 -7.36 14.27
CA TYR A 88 -9.52 -8.31 14.97
C TYR A 88 -9.30 -7.98 16.45
N GLY A 89 -9.89 -6.91 16.97
CA GLY A 89 -9.68 -6.45 18.33
C GLY A 89 -8.20 -6.07 18.60
N VAL A 90 -7.52 -5.55 17.57
CA VAL A 90 -6.13 -5.12 17.67
C VAL A 90 -6.11 -3.64 18.01
N HIS A 91 -5.40 -3.29 19.08
CA HIS A 91 -5.29 -1.95 19.61
C HIS A 91 -3.82 -1.59 19.89
N GLY A 92 -3.56 -0.31 19.98
CA GLY A 92 -2.26 0.24 20.37
C GLY A 92 -1.31 0.45 19.21
N PRO A 93 -0.22 1.16 19.46
CA PRO A 93 0.76 1.48 18.43
C PRO A 93 1.56 0.23 18.03
N ALA A 94 1.90 0.16 16.75
CA ALA A 94 2.85 -0.80 16.24
C ALA A 94 4.24 -0.57 16.83
N GLU A 95 4.95 -1.63 17.14
CA GLU A 95 6.30 -1.56 17.69
C GLU A 95 7.33 -1.23 16.61
N MET A 96 8.34 -0.44 16.99
CA MET A 96 9.50 -0.17 16.12
C MET A 96 10.61 -1.16 16.43
N ASP A 97 11.28 -1.64 15.38
CA ASP A 97 12.49 -2.44 15.46
C ASP A 97 13.61 -1.75 14.67
N GLY A 98 14.34 -0.89 15.33
CA GLY A 98 15.28 0.03 14.66
C GLY A 98 14.53 1.00 13.75
N ASP A 99 14.87 0.96 12.45
CA ASP A 99 14.23 1.78 11.41
C ASP A 99 12.98 1.14 10.80
N PHE A 100 12.63 -0.07 11.23
CA PHE A 100 11.50 -0.83 10.70
C PHE A 100 10.34 -0.90 11.69
N ILE A 101 9.16 -1.19 11.15
CA ILE A 101 7.93 -1.33 11.91
C ILE A 101 7.56 -2.81 11.97
N LYS A 102 7.24 -3.32 13.15
CA LYS A 102 6.66 -4.65 13.30
C LYS A 102 5.15 -4.58 13.15
N PRO A 103 4.55 -5.43 12.30
CA PRO A 103 3.10 -5.54 12.25
C PRO A 103 2.57 -6.06 13.58
N VAL A 104 1.36 -5.63 13.95
CA VAL A 104 0.74 -6.09 15.19
C VAL A 104 0.15 -7.48 14.98
N MET A 105 0.45 -8.38 15.90
CA MET A 105 -0.04 -9.76 15.85
C MET A 105 -1.43 -9.88 16.47
N THR A 106 -2.36 -10.48 15.76
CA THR A 106 -3.69 -10.83 16.31
C THR A 106 -3.60 -12.06 17.19
N ALA A 107 -4.64 -12.30 18.01
CA ALA A 107 -4.75 -13.49 18.84
C ALA A 107 -4.68 -14.81 18.04
N ASN A 108 -5.03 -14.77 16.76
CA ASN A 108 -5.00 -15.92 15.86
C ASN A 108 -3.66 -16.06 15.10
N GLY A 109 -2.67 -15.22 15.37
CA GLY A 109 -1.37 -15.28 14.69
C GLY A 109 -1.39 -14.71 13.27
N ILE A 110 -2.30 -13.80 12.98
CA ILE A 110 -2.33 -13.02 11.73
C ILE A 110 -1.68 -11.67 11.99
N GLU A 111 -0.74 -11.29 11.16
CA GLU A 111 -0.09 -9.98 11.23
C GLU A 111 -1.01 -8.92 10.62
N VAL A 112 -1.14 -7.77 11.28
CA VAL A 112 -1.97 -6.66 10.80
C VAL A 112 -1.19 -5.37 10.84
N MET A 113 -1.27 -4.61 9.76
CA MET A 113 -0.77 -3.25 9.68
C MET A 113 -1.81 -2.32 9.10
N SER A 114 -2.03 -1.21 9.78
CA SER A 114 -2.99 -0.17 9.43
C SER A 114 -2.50 1.18 9.94
N ILE A 115 -2.96 2.26 9.34
CA ILE A 115 -2.59 3.62 9.76
C ILE A 115 -2.95 3.90 11.22
N ASN A 116 -4.05 3.37 11.73
CA ASN A 116 -4.46 3.55 13.12
C ASN A 116 -3.42 3.03 14.11
N LEU A 117 -2.63 2.04 13.72
CA LEU A 117 -1.59 1.46 14.56
C LEU A 117 -0.30 2.29 14.58
N LEU A 118 -0.22 3.35 13.78
CA LEU A 118 0.89 4.32 13.80
C LEU A 118 0.53 5.62 14.51
N LEU A 119 -0.73 5.83 14.81
CA LEU A 119 -1.21 7.05 15.44
C LEU A 119 -1.18 6.91 16.98
N PRO A 120 -0.86 7.99 17.70
CA PRO A 120 -0.85 7.98 19.17
C PRO A 120 -2.23 7.68 19.77
N THR A 121 -3.30 8.07 19.06
CA THR A 121 -4.69 7.79 19.44
C THR A 121 -5.50 7.39 18.21
N GLU A 122 -6.39 6.43 18.36
CA GLU A 122 -7.23 5.90 17.27
C GLU A 122 -8.16 6.96 16.66
N ASP A 123 -8.51 7.99 17.43
CA ASP A 123 -9.45 9.05 17.03
C ASP A 123 -8.75 10.29 16.48
N THR A 124 -7.44 10.26 16.26
CA THR A 124 -6.74 11.42 15.70
C THR A 124 -7.22 11.67 14.26
N PRO A 125 -7.90 12.78 13.99
CA PRO A 125 -8.36 13.08 12.64
C PRO A 125 -7.16 13.41 11.76
N VAL A 126 -6.92 12.59 10.77
CA VAL A 126 -5.82 12.80 9.83
C VAL A 126 -6.39 13.17 8.47
N ILE A 127 -6.10 14.40 8.04
CA ILE A 127 -6.50 14.88 6.72
C ILE A 127 -5.39 14.53 5.72
N TRP A 128 -5.55 13.43 5.03
CA TRP A 128 -4.62 12.98 4.01
C TRP A 128 -5.09 13.38 2.61
N ARG A 129 -4.21 13.93 1.81
CA ARG A 129 -4.45 14.18 0.38
C ARG A 129 -3.92 13.00 -0.44
N GLY A 130 -4.54 12.74 -1.60
CA GLY A 130 -4.27 11.56 -2.43
C GLY A 130 -2.79 11.17 -2.64
N PRO A 131 -1.86 12.10 -2.96
CA PRO A 131 -0.44 11.77 -3.11
C PRO A 131 0.20 11.24 -1.83
N ILE A 132 -0.23 11.71 -0.66
CA ILE A 132 0.29 11.25 0.64
C ILE A 132 -0.19 9.84 0.93
N LEU A 133 -1.44 9.52 0.60
CA LEU A 133 -2.01 8.18 0.75
C LEU A 133 -1.21 7.12 -0.01
N GLY A 134 -0.87 7.40 -1.27
CA GLY A 134 -0.05 6.50 -2.08
C GLY A 134 1.35 6.27 -1.52
N ASN A 135 1.95 7.29 -0.91
CA ASN A 135 3.25 7.16 -0.25
C ASN A 135 3.16 6.34 1.04
N MET A 136 2.10 6.48 1.83
CA MET A 136 1.89 5.68 3.04
C MET A 136 1.75 4.19 2.74
N VAL A 137 0.99 3.83 1.70
CA VAL A 137 0.88 2.43 1.27
C VAL A 137 2.24 1.88 0.83
N LYS A 138 3.06 2.70 0.16
CA LYS A 138 4.44 2.31 -0.18
C LYS A 138 5.30 2.11 1.06
N GLN A 139 5.21 3.01 2.05
CA GLN A 139 5.92 2.89 3.33
C GLN A 139 5.50 1.62 4.08
N PHE A 140 4.22 1.27 4.11
CA PHE A 140 3.79 -0.02 4.67
C PHE A 140 4.42 -1.22 3.98
N TRP A 141 4.75 -1.09 2.70
CA TRP A 141 5.42 -2.15 1.96
C TRP A 141 6.93 -2.18 2.21
N THR A 142 7.57 -1.02 2.36
CA THR A 142 9.04 -0.89 2.48
C THR A 142 9.53 -0.90 3.92
N ASP A 143 8.76 -0.37 4.86
CA ASP A 143 9.22 -0.08 6.23
C ASP A 143 8.67 -1.10 7.25
N VAL A 144 7.61 -1.84 6.89
CA VAL A 144 7.08 -2.92 7.74
C VAL A 144 7.78 -4.25 7.41
N ILE A 145 8.12 -5.01 8.44
CA ILE A 145 8.71 -6.36 8.31
C ILE A 145 7.57 -7.37 8.17
N TRP A 146 7.43 -7.90 6.98
CA TRP A 146 6.39 -8.89 6.66
C TRP A 146 6.91 -10.32 6.65
#